data_2294c3d463e05b5095d98f48a1c89bda
#
_entry.id   2294c3d463e05b5095d98f48a1c89bda
#
_cell.length_a   1.000
_cell.length_b   1.000
_cell.length_c   1.000
_cell.angle_alpha   90.00
_cell.angle_beta   90.00
_cell.angle_gamma   90.00
#
_symmetry.space_group_name_H-M   'P 1'
#
loop_
_entity.id
_entity.type
_entity.pdbx_description
1 polymer ?
#
loop_
_entity_poly.entity_id
_entity_poly.type
_entity_poly.pdbx_seq_one_letter_code
_entity_poly.pdbx_strand_id
1 'polypeptide(L)'
;MKFSTLAGIVGSDGHLSKNESAVIVVNKDLEFLKKEVVPLMKRFTKNRITISKCSSGYGDYKYLLRVWDKNLQKRISEDYGIPRGKKLGADIPKLSKNKMLGFLLGWIAGDGSITIDRERPKIEIWSKDEKLLKKFQNFLAEINIGSSIFSASNK
;
A
#
# COMPACT_ATOMS: atom_id res chain seq x y z
N MET A 1 -12.00 -8.30 -1.78
CA MET A 1 -11.12 -7.50 -2.64
C MET A 1 -10.92 -6.06 -2.13
N LYS A 2 -11.96 -5.23 -1.93
CA LYS A 2 -11.80 -3.81 -1.52
C LYS A 2 -11.01 -3.59 -0.23
N PHE A 3 -11.20 -4.41 0.81
CA PHE A 3 -10.42 -4.29 2.05
C PHE A 3 -8.93 -4.64 1.83
N SER A 4 -8.67 -5.66 1.01
CA SER A 4 -7.31 -6.03 0.62
C SER A 4 -6.60 -4.91 -0.14
N THR A 5 -7.33 -4.20 -1.02
CA THR A 5 -6.80 -3.04 -1.75
C THR A 5 -6.44 -1.91 -0.79
N LEU A 6 -7.29 -1.62 0.20
CA LEU A 6 -6.96 -0.64 1.24
C LEU A 6 -5.71 -1.06 2.03
N ALA A 7 -5.62 -2.33 2.42
CA ALA A 7 -4.45 -2.85 3.13
C ALA A 7 -3.17 -2.73 2.28
N GLY A 8 -3.26 -2.98 0.96
CA GLY A 8 -2.14 -2.79 0.03
C GLY A 8 -1.68 -1.33 -0.06
N ILE A 9 -2.60 -0.37 -0.17
CA ILE A 9 -2.29 1.06 -0.16
C ILE A 9 -1.62 1.46 1.17
N VAL A 10 -2.14 0.99 2.31
CA VAL A 10 -1.54 1.26 3.62
C VAL A 10 -0.15 0.60 3.73
N GLY A 11 0.02 -0.58 3.15
CA GLY A 11 1.30 -1.30 3.11
C GLY A 11 2.36 -0.58 2.28
N SER A 12 1.99 0.03 1.16
CA SER A 12 2.90 0.79 0.28
C SER A 12 3.11 2.22 0.77
N ASP A 13 2.11 3.06 0.71
CA ASP A 13 2.15 4.51 0.98
C ASP A 13 1.76 4.91 2.41
N GLY A 14 1.45 3.94 3.26
CA GLY A 14 0.96 4.23 4.60
C GLY A 14 1.78 3.62 5.72
N HIS A 15 1.27 3.76 6.91
CA HIS A 15 1.73 3.05 8.10
C HIS A 15 0.64 3.02 9.17
N LEU A 16 0.79 2.07 10.09
CA LEU A 16 -0.05 1.97 11.28
C LEU A 16 0.68 2.62 12.45
N SER A 17 0.09 3.59 13.12
CA SER A 17 0.71 4.24 14.26
C SER A 17 1.01 3.23 15.38
N LYS A 18 2.14 3.37 16.07
CA LYS A 18 2.51 2.52 17.20
C LYS A 18 1.72 2.86 18.46
N ASN A 19 1.63 4.14 18.76
CA ASN A 19 1.10 4.66 20.03
C ASN A 19 -0.34 5.15 19.92
N GLU A 20 -0.79 5.46 18.71
CA GLU A 20 -2.14 5.91 18.40
C GLU A 20 -2.87 4.81 17.63
N SER A 21 -4.17 4.70 17.81
CA SER A 21 -4.97 3.78 17.00
C SER A 21 -5.27 4.36 15.62
N ALA A 22 -4.24 4.83 14.92
CA ALA A 22 -4.37 5.53 13.66
C ALA A 22 -3.85 4.72 12.48
N VAL A 23 -4.61 4.76 11.38
CA VAL A 23 -4.20 4.34 10.03
C VAL A 23 -3.87 5.60 9.24
N ILE A 24 -2.68 5.64 8.66
CA ILE A 24 -2.12 6.79 7.95
C ILE A 24 -1.75 6.38 6.53
N VAL A 25 -2.07 7.23 5.56
CA VAL A 25 -1.59 7.12 4.16
C VAL A 25 -0.98 8.46 3.77
N VAL A 26 0.19 8.44 3.15
CA VAL A 26 0.93 9.64 2.73
C VAL A 26 1.17 9.57 1.24
N ASN A 27 0.69 10.56 0.49
CA ASN A 27 0.89 10.61 -0.95
C ASN A 27 1.06 12.06 -1.43
N LYS A 28 1.75 12.28 -2.56
CA LYS A 28 1.87 13.60 -3.20
C LYS A 28 0.60 13.99 -3.94
N ASP A 29 -0.15 13.01 -4.42
CA ASP A 29 -1.39 13.21 -5.16
C ASP A 29 -2.59 13.34 -4.23
N LEU A 30 -3.05 14.59 -4.04
CA LEU A 30 -4.23 14.90 -3.24
C LEU A 30 -5.52 14.34 -3.84
N GLU A 31 -5.61 14.32 -5.18
CA GLU A 31 -6.82 13.83 -5.86
C GLU A 31 -6.95 12.32 -5.70
N PHE A 32 -5.84 11.57 -5.79
CA PHE A 32 -5.81 10.14 -5.46
C PHE A 32 -6.31 9.90 -4.03
N LEU A 33 -5.81 10.65 -3.04
CA LEU A 33 -6.28 10.50 -1.66
C LEU A 33 -7.78 10.78 -1.53
N LYS A 34 -8.28 11.87 -2.15
CA LYS A 34 -9.68 12.28 -2.05
C LYS A 34 -10.64 11.36 -2.82
N LYS A 35 -10.29 10.99 -4.04
CA LYS A 35 -11.21 10.29 -4.95
C LYS A 35 -11.15 8.77 -4.81
N GLU A 36 -9.99 8.22 -4.43
CA GLU A 36 -9.81 6.77 -4.35
C GLU A 36 -9.69 6.29 -2.90
N VAL A 37 -8.77 6.86 -2.11
CA VAL A 37 -8.47 6.33 -0.77
C VAL A 37 -9.57 6.66 0.23
N VAL A 38 -10.07 7.91 0.28
CA VAL A 38 -11.15 8.31 1.21
C VAL A 38 -12.43 7.50 1.00
N PRO A 39 -12.97 7.36 -0.21
CA PRO A 39 -14.18 6.56 -0.43
C PRO A 39 -13.97 5.08 -0.10
N LEU A 40 -12.78 4.55 -0.40
CA LEU A 40 -12.42 3.17 -0.06
C LEU A 40 -12.38 2.97 1.45
N MET A 41 -11.72 3.87 2.19
CA MET A 41 -11.57 3.81 3.64
C MET A 41 -12.92 3.97 4.36
N LYS A 42 -13.81 4.85 3.90
CA LYS A 42 -15.16 5.06 4.44
C LYS A 42 -16.04 3.81 4.42
N ARG A 43 -15.71 2.79 3.61
CA ARG A 43 -16.42 1.51 3.62
C ARG A 43 -16.12 0.68 4.87
N PHE A 44 -15.05 0.97 5.58
CA PHE A 44 -14.54 0.17 6.69
C PHE A 44 -14.46 0.91 8.01
N THR A 45 -14.73 2.22 7.99
CA THR A 45 -14.80 3.04 9.20
C THR A 45 -15.88 4.11 9.07
N LYS A 46 -16.51 4.42 10.20
CA LYS A 46 -17.42 5.56 10.35
C LYS A 46 -16.70 6.79 10.95
N ASN A 47 -15.44 6.63 11.35
CA ASN A 47 -14.69 7.67 12.02
C ASN A 47 -14.30 8.75 11.01
N ARG A 48 -14.08 9.96 11.54
CA ARG A 48 -13.67 11.12 10.75
C ARG A 48 -12.30 10.84 10.11
N ILE A 49 -12.22 11.03 8.79
CA ILE A 49 -10.98 10.99 8.02
C ILE A 49 -10.52 12.44 7.84
N THR A 50 -9.26 12.72 8.13
CA THR A 50 -8.63 14.02 7.95
C THR A 50 -7.53 13.94 6.88
N ILE A 51 -7.38 15.02 6.11
CA ILE A 51 -6.24 15.19 5.20
C ILE A 51 -5.56 16.50 5.58
N SER A 52 -4.27 16.44 5.82
CA SER A 52 -3.43 17.59 6.10
C SER A 52 -2.25 17.65 5.14
N LYS A 53 -1.81 18.87 4.81
CA LYS A 53 -0.58 19.11 4.05
C LYS A 53 0.61 19.03 5.00
N CYS A 54 1.66 18.31 4.62
CA CYS A 54 2.90 18.24 5.39
C CYS A 54 4.11 18.51 4.49
N SER A 55 5.14 19.16 5.03
CA SER A 55 6.39 19.37 4.34
C SER A 55 7.25 18.11 4.41
N SER A 56 7.98 17.79 3.33
CA SER A 56 8.91 16.66 3.29
C SER A 56 10.37 17.05 3.60
N GLY A 57 10.61 18.28 4.04
CA GLY A 57 11.97 18.76 4.38
C GLY A 57 12.84 19.23 3.20
N TYR A 58 12.45 18.94 1.95
CA TYR A 58 13.17 19.34 0.74
C TYR A 58 12.36 20.27 -0.18
N GLY A 59 11.45 21.07 0.39
CA GLY A 59 10.58 21.96 -0.39
C GLY A 59 9.37 21.27 -1.05
N ASP A 60 9.34 19.95 -1.08
CA ASP A 60 8.23 19.16 -1.59
C ASP A 60 7.10 19.05 -0.56
N TYR A 61 5.87 19.08 -1.04
CA TYR A 61 4.69 18.86 -0.21
C TYR A 61 4.16 17.44 -0.42
N LYS A 62 3.70 16.86 0.69
CA LYS A 62 2.92 15.62 0.69
C LYS A 62 1.62 15.87 1.45
N TYR A 63 0.64 15.01 1.19
CA TYR A 63 -0.62 15.02 1.92
C TYR A 63 -0.69 13.78 2.80
N LEU A 64 -1.07 13.98 4.05
CA LEU A 64 -1.23 12.95 5.05
C LEU A 64 -2.72 12.77 5.32
N LEU A 65 -3.23 11.61 4.92
CA LEU A 65 -4.56 11.14 5.27
C LEU A 65 -4.48 10.34 6.56
N ARG A 66 -5.34 10.64 7.53
CA ARG A 66 -5.36 9.96 8.83
C ARG A 66 -6.78 9.65 9.26
N VAL A 67 -6.95 8.46 9.82
CA VAL A 67 -8.15 8.05 10.56
C VAL A 67 -7.76 7.36 11.85
N TRP A 68 -8.38 7.73 12.96
CA TRP A 68 -8.23 7.07 14.26
C TRP A 68 -9.28 5.97 14.38
N ASP A 69 -8.88 4.73 14.18
CA ASP A 69 -9.77 3.57 14.26
C ASP A 69 -8.97 2.31 14.66
N LYS A 70 -9.12 1.93 15.92
CA LYS A 70 -8.42 0.78 16.51
C LYS A 70 -8.78 -0.53 15.81
N ASN A 71 -10.04 -0.70 15.43
CA ASN A 71 -10.50 -1.94 14.80
C ASN A 71 -9.98 -2.05 13.36
N LEU A 72 -10.02 -0.95 12.60
CA LEU A 72 -9.47 -0.89 11.26
C LEU A 72 -7.96 -1.16 11.29
N GLN A 73 -7.22 -0.50 12.20
CA GLN A 73 -5.80 -0.69 12.38
C GLN A 73 -5.46 -2.15 12.73
N LYS A 74 -6.19 -2.75 13.69
CA LYS A 74 -6.01 -4.13 14.11
C LYS A 74 -6.21 -5.10 12.95
N ARG A 75 -7.30 -4.96 12.21
CA ARG A 75 -7.60 -5.81 11.05
C ARG A 75 -6.54 -5.72 9.97
N ILE A 76 -6.07 -4.51 9.63
CA ILE A 76 -4.99 -4.34 8.64
C ILE A 76 -3.71 -5.02 9.13
N SER A 77 -3.36 -4.86 10.40
CA SER A 77 -2.15 -5.47 10.97
C SER A 77 -2.24 -7.01 11.00
N GLU A 78 -3.33 -7.56 11.51
CA GLU A 78 -3.47 -9.01 11.72
C GLU A 78 -3.75 -9.76 10.42
N ASP A 79 -4.66 -9.24 9.57
CA ASP A 79 -5.07 -9.93 8.34
C ASP A 79 -4.00 -9.86 7.24
N TYR A 80 -3.10 -8.87 7.26
CA TYR A 80 -2.12 -8.62 6.20
C TYR A 80 -0.67 -8.52 6.70
N GLY A 81 -0.41 -8.74 7.98
CA GLY A 81 0.94 -8.73 8.53
C GLY A 81 1.65 -7.38 8.46
N ILE A 82 0.89 -6.27 8.37
CA ILE A 82 1.48 -4.93 8.34
C ILE A 82 1.83 -4.51 9.76
N PRO A 83 3.12 -4.25 10.07
CA PRO A 83 3.53 -3.93 11.42
C PRO A 83 3.05 -2.54 11.85
N ARG A 84 2.82 -2.39 13.15
CA ARG A 84 2.58 -1.07 13.76
C ARG A 84 3.89 -0.35 13.99
N GLY A 85 3.93 0.94 13.74
CA GLY A 85 5.11 1.76 13.93
C GLY A 85 5.98 1.83 12.68
N LYS A 86 7.30 1.68 12.84
CA LYS A 86 8.25 1.83 11.76
C LYS A 86 8.03 0.75 10.69
N LYS A 87 7.97 1.15 9.43
CA LYS A 87 7.74 0.29 8.28
C LYS A 87 8.97 -0.58 8.02
N LEU A 88 8.94 -1.82 8.45
CA LEU A 88 10.01 -2.83 8.27
C LEU A 88 9.52 -4.02 7.44
N GLY A 89 8.80 -3.75 6.34
CA GLY A 89 8.23 -4.80 5.51
C GLY A 89 6.86 -5.28 6.02
N ALA A 90 6.24 -6.15 5.27
CA ALA A 90 4.99 -6.81 5.64
C ALA A 90 5.21 -8.32 5.63
N ASP A 91 5.03 -8.98 6.78
CA ASP A 91 5.01 -10.44 6.81
C ASP A 91 3.60 -10.94 6.46
N ILE A 92 3.28 -10.84 5.16
CA ILE A 92 1.96 -11.18 4.64
C ILE A 92 1.69 -12.66 4.90
N PRO A 93 0.59 -13.00 5.64
CA PRO A 93 0.18 -14.38 5.84
C PRO A 93 -0.27 -15.01 4.52
N LYS A 94 -0.53 -16.31 4.51
CA LYS A 94 -1.12 -16.98 3.33
C LYS A 94 -2.51 -16.43 3.07
N LEU A 95 -2.65 -15.64 2.02
CA LEU A 95 -3.92 -15.07 1.58
C LEU A 95 -4.58 -15.93 0.50
N SER A 96 -5.91 -15.88 0.41
CA SER A 96 -6.61 -16.42 -0.77
C SER A 96 -6.26 -15.60 -2.01
N LYS A 97 -6.40 -16.19 -3.22
CA LYS A 97 -6.09 -15.52 -4.50
C LYS A 97 -6.72 -14.13 -4.62
N ASN A 98 -8.02 -14.00 -4.29
CA ASN A 98 -8.72 -12.72 -4.36
C ASN A 98 -8.20 -11.68 -3.36
N LYS A 99 -7.80 -12.10 -2.17
CA LYS A 99 -7.20 -11.22 -1.17
C LYS A 99 -5.80 -10.78 -1.60
N MET A 100 -4.98 -11.69 -2.12
CA MET A 100 -3.65 -11.38 -2.60
C MET A 100 -3.70 -10.44 -3.82
N LEU A 101 -4.60 -10.70 -4.77
CA LEU A 101 -4.80 -9.81 -5.91
C LEU A 101 -5.21 -8.40 -5.47
N GLY A 102 -6.20 -8.29 -4.57
CA GLY A 102 -6.59 -6.99 -4.03
C GLY A 102 -5.45 -6.27 -3.31
N PHE A 103 -4.65 -6.98 -2.53
CA PHE A 103 -3.50 -6.43 -1.82
C PHE A 103 -2.41 -5.94 -2.80
N LEU A 104 -2.09 -6.74 -3.81
CA LEU A 104 -1.14 -6.37 -4.86
C LEU A 104 -1.60 -5.13 -5.65
N LEU A 105 -2.88 -5.08 -6.03
CA LEU A 105 -3.44 -3.90 -6.71
C LEU A 105 -3.34 -2.64 -5.84
N GLY A 106 -3.61 -2.76 -4.55
CA GLY A 106 -3.43 -1.64 -3.61
C GLY A 106 -1.97 -1.22 -3.48
N TRP A 107 -1.04 -2.18 -3.48
CA TRP A 107 0.39 -1.89 -3.45
C TRP A 107 0.86 -1.15 -4.70
N ILE A 108 0.40 -1.59 -5.89
CA ILE A 108 0.68 -0.92 -7.17
C ILE A 108 0.13 0.50 -7.17
N ALA A 109 -1.07 0.72 -6.64
CA ALA A 109 -1.69 2.05 -6.58
C ALA A 109 -0.91 3.04 -5.70
N GLY A 110 -0.16 2.55 -4.70
CA GLY A 110 0.71 3.38 -3.86
C GLY A 110 2.12 3.53 -4.45
N ASP A 111 2.92 2.49 -4.37
CA ASP A 111 4.35 2.49 -4.72
C ASP A 111 4.65 1.88 -6.11
N GLY A 112 3.63 1.59 -6.91
CA GLY A 112 3.81 1.06 -8.26
C GLY A 112 3.87 2.14 -9.34
N SER A 113 4.35 1.75 -10.51
CA SER A 113 4.24 2.55 -11.73
C SER A 113 3.72 1.69 -12.88
N ILE A 114 2.92 2.30 -13.74
CA ILE A 114 2.45 1.70 -14.99
C ILE A 114 2.96 2.57 -16.13
N THR A 115 3.78 1.98 -16.99
CA THR A 115 4.37 2.64 -18.14
C THR A 115 4.10 1.82 -19.39
N ILE A 116 4.25 2.43 -20.56
CA ILE A 116 4.22 1.73 -21.85
C ILE A 116 5.63 1.75 -22.40
N ASP A 117 6.25 0.57 -22.48
CA ASP A 117 7.56 0.40 -23.11
C ASP A 117 7.38 -0.39 -24.40
N ARG A 118 7.75 0.22 -25.56
CA ARG A 118 7.65 -0.37 -26.89
C ARG A 118 6.27 -0.98 -27.15
N GLU A 119 5.21 -0.19 -26.90
CA GLU A 119 3.79 -0.58 -27.05
C GLU A 119 3.32 -1.70 -26.09
N ARG A 120 4.13 -2.07 -25.09
CA ARG A 120 3.77 -3.07 -24.08
C ARG A 120 3.54 -2.40 -22.73
N PRO A 121 2.44 -2.70 -22.04
CA PRO A 121 2.25 -2.21 -20.69
C PRO A 121 3.28 -2.88 -19.76
N LYS A 122 3.99 -2.06 -19.00
CA LYS A 122 4.96 -2.48 -17.99
C LYS A 122 4.47 -2.01 -16.62
N ILE A 123 4.39 -2.93 -15.67
CA ILE A 123 4.07 -2.64 -14.27
C ILE A 123 5.33 -2.88 -13.45
N GLU A 124 5.73 -1.87 -12.69
CA GLU A 124 6.87 -1.95 -11.76
C GLU A 124 6.38 -1.74 -10.34
N ILE A 125 6.94 -2.51 -9.42
CA ILE A 125 6.68 -2.43 -7.99
C ILE A 125 8.00 -2.26 -7.28
N TRP A 126 8.08 -1.27 -6.41
CA TRP A 126 9.28 -1.00 -5.64
C TRP A 126 9.08 -1.39 -4.19
N SER A 127 10.06 -2.09 -3.62
CA SER A 127 10.11 -2.39 -2.19
C SER A 127 11.55 -2.67 -1.77
N LYS A 128 11.90 -2.27 -0.55
CA LYS A 128 13.16 -2.68 0.10
C LYS A 128 13.06 -4.09 0.68
N ASP A 129 11.85 -4.65 0.76
CA ASP A 129 11.59 -5.98 1.29
C ASP A 129 11.55 -7.01 0.16
N GLU A 130 12.68 -7.68 -0.05
CA GLU A 130 12.80 -8.73 -1.06
C GLU A 130 11.85 -9.92 -0.81
N LYS A 131 11.57 -10.26 0.46
CA LYS A 131 10.64 -11.35 0.79
C LYS A 131 9.23 -11.03 0.31
N LEU A 132 8.82 -9.77 0.45
CA LEU A 132 7.54 -9.30 -0.07
C LEU A 132 7.49 -9.39 -1.59
N LEU A 133 8.54 -8.93 -2.28
CA LEU A 133 8.61 -9.02 -3.75
C LEU A 133 8.56 -10.47 -4.23
N LYS A 134 9.23 -11.40 -3.55
CA LYS A 134 9.16 -12.84 -3.84
C LYS A 134 7.74 -13.39 -3.64
N LYS A 135 7.01 -12.96 -2.61
CA LYS A 135 5.61 -13.35 -2.41
C LYS A 135 4.72 -12.87 -3.56
N PHE A 136 4.92 -11.64 -4.04
CA PHE A 136 4.22 -11.12 -5.22
C PHE A 136 4.59 -11.88 -6.49
N GLN A 137 5.87 -12.16 -6.71
CA GLN A 137 6.34 -12.93 -7.85
C GLN A 137 5.72 -14.34 -7.89
N ASN A 138 5.72 -15.05 -6.77
CA ASN A 138 5.13 -16.40 -6.66
C ASN A 138 3.62 -16.35 -6.96
N PHE A 139 2.92 -15.36 -6.40
CA PHE A 139 1.49 -15.18 -6.68
C PHE A 139 1.20 -14.87 -8.16
N LEU A 140 2.00 -14.02 -8.80
CA LEU A 140 1.87 -13.72 -10.23
C LEU A 140 2.09 -14.98 -11.07
N ALA A 141 3.07 -15.81 -10.72
CA ALA A 141 3.31 -17.11 -11.38
C ALA A 141 2.11 -18.06 -11.24
N GLU A 142 1.44 -18.10 -10.05
CA GLU A 142 0.25 -18.91 -9.81
C GLU A 142 -0.95 -18.50 -10.70
N ILE A 143 -0.95 -17.27 -11.20
CA ILE A 143 -1.99 -16.74 -12.12
C ILE A 143 -1.46 -16.59 -13.55
N ASN A 144 -0.37 -17.25 -13.89
CA ASN A 144 0.27 -17.27 -15.20
C ASN A 144 0.77 -15.91 -15.70
N ILE A 145 1.19 -15.02 -14.79
CA ILE A 145 1.84 -13.75 -15.11
C ILE A 145 3.34 -13.87 -14.82
N GLY A 146 4.17 -13.77 -15.87
CA GLY A 146 5.62 -13.74 -15.75
C GLY A 146 6.09 -12.43 -15.10
N SER A 147 7.06 -12.51 -14.20
CA SER A 147 7.66 -11.33 -13.56
C SER A 147 9.12 -11.60 -13.17
N SER A 148 9.90 -10.54 -13.01
CA SER A 148 11.30 -10.61 -12.58
C SER A 148 11.57 -9.61 -11.46
N ILE A 149 12.53 -9.94 -10.59
CA ILE A 149 13.00 -9.07 -9.51
C ILE A 149 14.39 -8.58 -9.89
N PHE A 150 14.60 -7.28 -9.82
CA PHE A 150 15.88 -6.63 -10.07
C PHE A 150 16.32 -5.85 -8.85
N SER A 151 17.61 -5.88 -8.56
CA SER A 151 18.20 -4.94 -7.61
C SER A 151 18.40 -3.59 -8.32
N ALA A 152 17.83 -2.52 -7.76
CA ALA A 152 18.21 -1.18 -8.21
C ALA A 152 19.67 -0.95 -7.80
N SER A 153 20.59 -0.95 -8.76
CA SER A 153 21.96 -0.48 -8.50
C SER A 153 21.87 1.01 -8.15
N ASN A 154 22.36 1.38 -6.98
CA ASN A 154 22.64 2.79 -6.67
C ASN A 154 23.61 3.30 -7.73
N LYS A 155 23.12 4.12 -8.67
CA LYS A 155 23.97 4.99 -9.48
C LYS A 155 24.18 6.27 -8.73
#